data_b9352eff3c745a773611caf52eff21b1
#
_entry.id   b9352eff3c745a773611caf52eff21b1
#
_cell.length_a   1.000
_cell.length_b   1.000
_cell.length_c   1.000
_cell.angle_alpha   90.00
_cell.angle_beta   90.00
_cell.angle_gamma   90.00
#
_symmetry.space_group_name_H-M   'P 1'
#
loop_
_entity.id
_entity.type
_entity.pdbx_description
1 polymer ?
#
loop_
_entity_poly.entity_id
_entity_poly.type
_entity_poly.pdbx_seq_one_letter_code
_entity_poly.pdbx_strand_id
1 'polypeptide(L)'
;MWNLSNTPPAIIQARVLTRVPDAFRKPARTSWGDANKPGHSLDSFLEGPSFDRAGNLYVTDIPYGRIFRVSPALEWSLVAQYDGWPNGMAIHKDGTIWITDYRRGLLRLRPSAAAGTSQGLAQPEPILAHRNSESFRGMNDLTFDFDGSCYFTDQGQTGLHDPTGRVYRFSPSASGEVSGRLEVVIGGIPSPNGVALDATRKVILVAVTRANQVWRGPILADGTVSKVGAFRTFFGASGPDGMAVDVDNRLLVAHASLGGAFVIDARGEVTHFVKSPAGSTVTNVAYRPGTSTLVMTESETGSILEADLPAQGAPLYSHQ
;
A
#
# COMPACT_ATOMS: atom_id res chain seq x y z
N MET A 1 -5.01 21.80 16.02
CA MET A 1 -3.61 22.28 16.15
C MET A 1 -2.79 21.52 15.12
N TRP A 2 -2.18 22.24 14.15
CA TRP A 2 -1.47 21.60 13.05
C TRP A 2 -0.14 21.02 13.49
N ASN A 3 0.67 21.84 14.14
CA ASN A 3 1.99 21.50 14.66
C ASN A 3 2.26 22.31 15.93
N LEU A 4 3.17 21.85 16.77
CA LEU A 4 3.63 22.59 17.94
C LEU A 4 4.36 23.90 17.54
N SER A 5 5.02 23.88 16.39
CA SER A 5 5.76 25.03 15.84
C SER A 5 4.86 26.15 15.31
N ASN A 6 3.54 25.95 15.19
CA ASN A 6 2.61 26.83 14.47
C ASN A 6 3.01 27.16 13.03
N THR A 7 3.99 26.45 12.47
CA THR A 7 4.42 26.64 11.09
C THR A 7 3.54 25.75 10.18
N PRO A 8 2.87 26.32 9.16
CA PRO A 8 2.13 25.51 8.23
C PRO A 8 3.08 24.58 7.46
N PRO A 9 2.66 23.37 7.09
CA PRO A 9 3.47 22.48 6.27
C PRO A 9 3.78 23.13 4.90
N ALA A 10 4.98 22.92 4.41
CA ALA A 10 5.35 23.35 3.06
C ALA A 10 4.56 22.53 2.02
N ILE A 11 4.12 23.20 0.95
CA ILE A 11 3.41 22.53 -0.14
C ILE A 11 4.40 22.13 -1.23
N ILE A 12 4.41 20.84 -1.57
CA ILE A 12 5.11 20.30 -2.73
C ILE A 12 4.05 19.97 -3.78
N GLN A 13 4.16 20.55 -4.98
CA GLN A 13 3.24 20.23 -6.06
C GLN A 13 3.70 18.97 -6.77
N ALA A 14 2.86 17.95 -6.79
CA ALA A 14 3.10 16.78 -7.63
C ALA A 14 2.78 17.11 -9.11
N ARG A 15 3.26 16.26 -10.00
CA ARG A 15 2.90 16.27 -11.42
C ARG A 15 2.36 14.91 -11.83
N VAL A 16 1.53 14.89 -12.87
CA VAL A 16 1.09 13.63 -13.46
C VAL A 16 2.27 13.00 -14.21
N LEU A 17 2.69 11.82 -13.79
CA LEU A 17 3.72 11.04 -14.47
C LEU A 17 3.12 10.31 -15.69
N THR A 18 2.03 9.60 -15.46
CA THR A 18 1.32 8.83 -16.50
C THR A 18 -0.11 8.50 -16.03
N ARG A 19 -0.92 7.91 -16.90
CA ARG A 19 -2.29 7.47 -16.60
C ARG A 19 -2.55 6.09 -17.18
N VAL A 20 -3.54 5.40 -16.62
CA VAL A 20 -4.06 4.15 -17.21
C VAL A 20 -4.45 4.43 -18.66
N PRO A 21 -3.94 3.65 -19.63
CA PRO A 21 -4.26 3.84 -21.05
C PRO A 21 -5.77 3.67 -21.32
N ASP A 22 -6.30 4.44 -22.26
CA ASP A 22 -7.74 4.44 -22.61
C ASP A 22 -8.26 3.06 -23.01
N ALA A 23 -7.41 2.22 -23.59
CA ALA A 23 -7.77 0.84 -23.91
C ALA A 23 -8.24 0.01 -22.70
N PHE A 24 -7.78 0.37 -21.49
CA PHE A 24 -8.16 -0.27 -20.23
C PHE A 24 -9.23 0.50 -19.46
N ARG A 25 -9.61 1.69 -19.92
CA ARG A 25 -10.58 2.57 -19.26
C ARG A 25 -11.98 2.34 -19.83
N LYS A 26 -12.66 1.35 -19.28
CA LYS A 26 -14.05 1.01 -19.66
C LYS A 26 -14.92 1.03 -18.41
N PRO A 27 -15.55 2.17 -18.11
CA PRO A 27 -16.37 2.29 -16.90
C PRO A 27 -17.44 1.22 -16.84
N ALA A 28 -17.48 0.50 -15.73
CA ALA A 28 -18.48 -0.52 -15.49
C ALA A 28 -18.86 -0.54 -14.00
N ARG A 29 -20.08 -1.04 -13.71
CA ARG A 29 -20.46 -1.41 -12.36
C ARG A 29 -19.75 -2.70 -12.00
N THR A 30 -19.07 -2.71 -10.86
CA THR A 30 -18.38 -3.87 -10.32
C THR A 30 -18.81 -4.13 -8.89
N SER A 31 -18.72 -5.38 -8.43
CA SER A 31 -19.04 -5.73 -7.05
C SER A 31 -18.16 -5.00 -6.02
N TRP A 32 -16.92 -4.71 -6.38
CA TRP A 32 -16.05 -3.87 -5.55
C TRP A 32 -16.58 -2.42 -5.48
N GLY A 33 -16.99 -1.87 -6.63
CA GLY A 33 -17.58 -0.53 -6.70
C GLY A 33 -18.86 -0.43 -5.87
N ASP A 34 -19.73 -1.42 -5.94
CA ASP A 34 -20.96 -1.45 -5.15
C ASP A 34 -20.70 -1.43 -3.64
N ALA A 35 -19.64 -2.11 -3.19
CA ALA A 35 -19.26 -2.18 -1.78
C ALA A 35 -18.52 -0.91 -1.27
N ASN A 36 -17.71 -0.25 -2.13
CA ASN A 36 -16.78 0.79 -1.71
C ASN A 36 -17.07 2.19 -2.29
N LYS A 37 -17.73 2.27 -3.42
CA LYS A 37 -18.12 3.50 -4.15
C LYS A 37 -19.53 3.36 -4.70
N PRO A 38 -20.54 3.16 -3.84
CA PRO A 38 -21.91 2.86 -4.29
C PRO A 38 -22.45 3.96 -5.22
N GLY A 39 -23.09 3.54 -6.30
CA GLY A 39 -23.65 4.44 -7.31
C GLY A 39 -22.68 4.95 -8.38
N HIS A 40 -21.40 4.55 -8.33
CA HIS A 40 -20.39 4.95 -9.31
C HIS A 40 -20.02 3.78 -10.25
N SER A 41 -19.89 4.08 -11.55
CA SER A 41 -19.22 3.21 -12.50
C SER A 41 -17.75 3.63 -12.57
N LEU A 42 -16.87 2.72 -12.20
CA LEU A 42 -15.42 2.98 -12.17
C LEU A 42 -14.78 2.43 -13.43
N ASP A 43 -13.77 3.10 -13.95
CA ASP A 43 -12.93 2.60 -15.04
C ASP A 43 -11.59 2.06 -14.55
N SER A 44 -11.16 2.44 -13.36
CA SER A 44 -10.00 1.92 -12.63
C SER A 44 -10.06 2.36 -11.16
N PHE A 45 -9.27 1.69 -10.30
CA PHE A 45 -8.97 2.16 -8.95
C PHE A 45 -7.58 1.63 -8.58
N LEU A 46 -6.58 2.48 -8.77
CA LEU A 46 -5.17 2.12 -8.64
C LEU A 46 -4.73 2.05 -7.18
N GLU A 47 -3.89 1.04 -6.89
CA GLU A 47 -3.32 0.80 -5.57
C GLU A 47 -1.94 0.13 -5.65
N GLY A 48 -1.31 -0.14 -4.50
CA GLY A 48 -0.15 -0.98 -4.30
C GLY A 48 1.08 -0.64 -5.16
N PRO A 49 1.53 0.61 -5.28
CA PRO A 49 2.68 0.97 -6.11
C PRO A 49 3.95 0.31 -5.58
N SER A 50 4.66 -0.45 -6.42
CA SER A 50 5.89 -1.15 -6.06
C SER A 50 6.88 -1.20 -7.21
N PHE A 51 8.17 -0.99 -6.91
CA PHE A 51 9.23 -0.99 -7.91
C PHE A 51 10.05 -2.27 -7.88
N ASP A 52 10.35 -2.83 -9.05
CA ASP A 52 11.34 -3.89 -9.19
C ASP A 52 12.77 -3.33 -9.36
N ARG A 53 13.78 -4.23 -9.35
CA ARG A 53 15.18 -3.85 -9.53
C ARG A 53 15.51 -3.29 -10.91
N ALA A 54 14.68 -3.53 -11.91
CA ALA A 54 14.82 -2.97 -13.26
C ALA A 54 14.19 -1.57 -13.38
N GLY A 55 13.57 -1.06 -12.29
CA GLY A 55 12.93 0.25 -12.25
C GLY A 55 11.51 0.25 -12.83
N ASN A 56 10.92 -0.91 -13.13
CA ASN A 56 9.52 -0.96 -13.48
C ASN A 56 8.65 -0.71 -12.26
N LEU A 57 7.61 0.10 -12.43
CA LEU A 57 6.56 0.30 -11.45
C LEU A 57 5.43 -0.69 -11.70
N TYR A 58 5.03 -1.41 -10.67
CA TYR A 58 3.82 -2.22 -10.67
C TYR A 58 2.72 -1.53 -9.87
N VAL A 59 1.48 -1.64 -10.33
CA VAL A 59 0.29 -1.15 -9.62
C VAL A 59 -0.85 -2.15 -9.77
N THR A 60 -1.68 -2.25 -8.75
CA THR A 60 -2.93 -3.00 -8.79
C THR A 60 -4.06 -2.10 -9.28
N ASP A 61 -5.10 -2.72 -9.82
CA ASP A 61 -6.35 -2.07 -10.21
C ASP A 61 -7.49 -2.94 -9.70
N ILE A 62 -7.98 -2.57 -8.54
CA ILE A 62 -8.79 -3.43 -7.68
C ILE A 62 -10.08 -3.91 -8.34
N PRO A 63 -10.95 -3.01 -8.91
CA PRO A 63 -12.27 -3.41 -9.39
C PRO A 63 -12.27 -4.46 -10.49
N TYR A 64 -11.13 -4.56 -11.20
CA TYR A 64 -10.98 -5.40 -12.38
C TYR A 64 -10.02 -6.58 -12.20
N GLY A 65 -9.47 -6.76 -10.98
CA GLY A 65 -8.50 -7.82 -10.70
C GLY A 65 -7.23 -7.72 -11.53
N ARG A 66 -6.81 -6.49 -11.90
CA ARG A 66 -5.68 -6.26 -12.81
C ARG A 66 -4.41 -5.90 -12.05
N ILE A 67 -3.28 -6.32 -12.58
CA ILE A 67 -1.96 -5.88 -12.19
C ILE A 67 -1.26 -5.34 -13.43
N PHE A 68 -0.85 -4.10 -13.38
CA PHE A 68 -0.11 -3.45 -14.45
C PHE A 68 1.37 -3.32 -14.09
N ARG A 69 2.21 -3.33 -15.12
CA ARG A 69 3.60 -2.89 -15.09
C ARG A 69 3.75 -1.66 -15.95
N VAL A 70 4.38 -0.64 -15.41
CA VAL A 70 4.77 0.59 -16.12
C VAL A 70 6.29 0.60 -16.23
N SER A 71 6.82 0.55 -17.43
CA SER A 71 8.27 0.56 -17.67
C SER A 71 8.88 1.94 -17.33
N PRO A 72 10.22 2.05 -17.21
CA PRO A 72 10.88 3.36 -17.10
C PRO A 72 10.59 4.32 -18.28
N ALA A 73 10.22 3.77 -19.45
CA ALA A 73 9.76 4.53 -20.62
C ALA A 73 8.27 4.90 -20.56
N LEU A 74 7.60 4.63 -19.42
CA LEU A 74 6.17 4.88 -19.18
C LEU A 74 5.23 4.04 -20.07
N GLU A 75 5.68 2.90 -20.54
CA GLU A 75 4.86 1.95 -21.27
C GLU A 75 4.10 1.02 -20.32
N TRP A 76 2.79 0.96 -20.49
CA TRP A 76 1.91 0.13 -19.68
C TRP A 76 1.75 -1.28 -20.27
N SER A 77 1.87 -2.28 -19.43
CA SER A 77 1.63 -3.69 -19.78
C SER A 77 0.72 -4.32 -18.73
N LEU A 78 -0.29 -5.05 -19.19
CA LEU A 78 -1.12 -5.89 -18.30
C LEU A 78 -0.33 -7.15 -17.96
N VAL A 79 -0.02 -7.36 -16.69
CA VAL A 79 0.77 -8.52 -16.21
C VAL A 79 -0.12 -9.65 -15.78
N ALA A 80 -1.21 -9.34 -15.07
CA ALA A 80 -2.18 -10.31 -14.60
C ALA A 80 -3.59 -9.71 -14.61
N GLN A 81 -4.56 -10.59 -14.83
CA GLN A 81 -5.97 -10.31 -14.60
C GLN A 81 -6.66 -11.58 -14.12
N TYR A 82 -7.37 -11.51 -13.00
CA TYR A 82 -8.00 -12.66 -12.37
C TYR A 82 -9.24 -12.27 -11.55
N ASP A 83 -10.05 -13.25 -11.18
CA ASP A 83 -11.18 -13.02 -10.28
C ASP A 83 -10.67 -12.82 -8.84
N GLY A 84 -10.41 -11.59 -8.49
CA GLY A 84 -9.92 -11.14 -7.20
C GLY A 84 -10.02 -9.63 -7.07
N TRP A 85 -9.66 -9.14 -5.88
CA TRP A 85 -9.57 -7.71 -5.59
C TRP A 85 -8.16 -7.40 -5.05
N PRO A 86 -7.13 -7.40 -5.95
CA PRO A 86 -5.77 -7.06 -5.55
C PRO A 86 -5.71 -5.64 -5.01
N ASN A 87 -5.12 -5.46 -3.85
CA ASN A 87 -5.00 -4.17 -3.17
C ASN A 87 -3.52 -3.82 -3.00
N GLY A 88 -2.93 -4.00 -1.83
CA GLY A 88 -1.51 -3.76 -1.60
C GLY A 88 -0.62 -4.76 -2.33
N MET A 89 0.61 -4.34 -2.61
CA MET A 89 1.59 -5.15 -3.30
C MET A 89 3.00 -4.81 -2.81
N ALA A 90 3.85 -5.82 -2.65
CA ALA A 90 5.27 -5.63 -2.37
C ALA A 90 6.09 -6.67 -3.13
N ILE A 91 7.29 -6.28 -3.55
CA ILE A 91 8.20 -7.16 -4.27
C ILE A 91 9.16 -7.80 -3.28
N HIS A 92 9.22 -9.12 -3.30
CA HIS A 92 10.15 -9.93 -2.51
C HIS A 92 11.55 -9.88 -3.15
N LYS A 93 12.61 -10.13 -2.35
CA LYS A 93 14.01 -10.08 -2.85
C LYS A 93 14.33 -11.07 -3.98
N ASP A 94 13.54 -12.13 -4.13
CA ASP A 94 13.65 -13.07 -5.25
C ASP A 94 12.96 -12.60 -6.54
N GLY A 95 12.38 -11.40 -6.53
CA GLY A 95 11.67 -10.80 -7.67
C GLY A 95 10.20 -11.24 -7.78
N THR A 96 9.69 -12.09 -6.90
CA THR A 96 8.27 -12.41 -6.87
C THR A 96 7.47 -11.25 -6.27
N ILE A 97 6.25 -11.07 -6.75
CA ILE A 97 5.33 -10.04 -6.28
C ILE A 97 4.37 -10.69 -5.29
N TRP A 98 4.30 -10.15 -4.07
CA TRP A 98 3.32 -10.56 -3.07
C TRP A 98 2.17 -9.55 -3.08
N ILE A 99 0.95 -10.05 -3.00
CA ILE A 99 -0.27 -9.26 -3.19
C ILE A 99 -1.23 -9.56 -2.05
N THR A 100 -1.71 -8.54 -1.38
CA THR A 100 -2.85 -8.65 -0.50
C THR A 100 -4.12 -8.55 -1.33
N ASP A 101 -4.81 -9.66 -1.47
CA ASP A 101 -6.09 -9.70 -2.18
C ASP A 101 -7.23 -9.75 -1.17
N TYR A 102 -8.16 -8.81 -1.30
CA TYR A 102 -9.27 -8.66 -0.35
C TYR A 102 -10.17 -9.91 -0.27
N ARG A 103 -10.32 -10.65 -1.37
CA ARG A 103 -11.16 -11.85 -1.46
C ARG A 103 -10.39 -13.16 -1.32
N ARG A 104 -9.11 -13.18 -1.70
CA ARG A 104 -8.33 -14.41 -1.86
C ARG A 104 -7.19 -14.57 -0.86
N GLY A 105 -6.94 -13.54 -0.03
CA GLY A 105 -5.87 -13.57 0.96
C GLY A 105 -4.52 -13.11 0.43
N LEU A 106 -3.43 -13.67 0.93
CA LEU A 106 -2.07 -13.35 0.49
C LEU A 106 -1.69 -14.23 -0.70
N LEU A 107 -1.38 -13.60 -1.81
CA LEU A 107 -1.03 -14.24 -3.07
C LEU A 107 0.41 -13.95 -3.47
N ARG A 108 0.97 -14.78 -4.32
CA ARG A 108 2.27 -14.61 -4.96
C ARG A 108 2.12 -14.66 -6.47
N LEU A 109 2.72 -13.70 -7.16
CA LEU A 109 2.80 -13.65 -8.61
C LEU A 109 4.26 -13.73 -9.03
N ARG A 110 4.56 -14.59 -10.01
CA ARG A 110 5.85 -14.63 -10.69
C ARG A 110 5.72 -13.86 -12.00
N PRO A 111 6.28 -12.64 -12.12
CA PRO A 111 6.24 -11.92 -13.37
C PRO A 111 6.98 -12.72 -14.44
N SER A 112 6.32 -13.00 -15.55
CA SER A 112 7.00 -13.55 -16.72
C SER A 112 7.78 -12.47 -17.43
N ALA A 113 8.98 -12.77 -17.93
CA ALA A 113 9.72 -11.87 -18.82
C ALA A 113 8.91 -11.55 -20.10
N ALA A 114 7.94 -12.41 -20.43
CA ALA A 114 7.02 -12.26 -21.56
C ALA A 114 5.71 -11.53 -21.18
N ALA A 115 5.58 -11.00 -19.96
CA ALA A 115 4.39 -10.26 -19.55
C ALA A 115 4.15 -9.05 -20.47
N GLY A 116 2.95 -8.99 -21.05
CA GLY A 116 2.59 -8.01 -22.07
C GLY A 116 2.78 -8.50 -23.52
N THR A 117 3.24 -9.73 -23.71
CA THR A 117 3.27 -10.41 -25.02
C THR A 117 2.09 -11.36 -25.16
N SER A 118 1.91 -11.95 -26.35
CA SER A 118 0.88 -12.97 -26.64
C SER A 118 1.00 -14.29 -25.88
N GLN A 119 1.98 -14.44 -24.96
CA GLN A 119 2.23 -15.68 -24.22
C GLN A 119 1.34 -15.89 -22.97
N GLY A 120 0.35 -15.04 -22.78
CA GLY A 120 -0.62 -15.16 -21.69
C GLY A 120 -0.27 -14.36 -20.43
N LEU A 121 -1.31 -14.08 -19.64
CA LEU A 121 -1.19 -13.35 -18.38
C LEU A 121 -0.71 -14.28 -17.27
N ALA A 122 0.13 -13.77 -16.37
CA ALA A 122 0.53 -14.48 -15.18
C ALA A 122 -0.67 -14.71 -14.24
N GLN A 123 -0.68 -15.85 -13.57
CA GLN A 123 -1.73 -16.16 -12.59
C GLN A 123 -1.13 -16.16 -11.18
N PRO A 124 -1.73 -15.45 -10.23
CA PRO A 124 -1.25 -15.45 -8.86
C PRO A 124 -1.60 -16.76 -8.14
N GLU A 125 -0.64 -17.25 -7.36
CA GLU A 125 -0.76 -18.45 -6.55
C GLU A 125 -1.04 -18.08 -5.08
N PRO A 126 -1.88 -18.82 -4.34
CA PRO A 126 -2.12 -18.53 -2.93
C PRO A 126 -0.90 -18.86 -2.07
N ILE A 127 -0.55 -17.93 -1.15
CA ILE A 127 0.37 -18.13 -0.03
C ILE A 127 -0.45 -18.49 1.21
N LEU A 128 -1.42 -17.65 1.55
CA LEU A 128 -2.32 -17.80 2.69
C LEU A 128 -3.74 -17.41 2.28
N ALA A 129 -4.66 -18.37 2.34
CA ALA A 129 -6.09 -18.10 2.07
C ALA A 129 -6.87 -17.87 3.38
N HIS A 130 -6.36 -18.38 4.50
CA HIS A 130 -7.04 -18.34 5.81
C HIS A 130 -6.04 -18.52 6.94
N ARG A 131 -6.44 -18.16 8.14
CA ARG A 131 -5.73 -18.47 9.39
C ARG A 131 -6.47 -19.61 10.09
N ASN A 132 -5.84 -20.78 10.19
CA ASN A 132 -6.49 -21.99 10.66
C ASN A 132 -7.74 -22.29 9.79
N SER A 133 -8.93 -22.26 10.36
CA SER A 133 -10.21 -22.40 9.66
C SER A 133 -10.96 -21.09 9.46
N GLU A 134 -10.38 -19.95 9.87
CA GLU A 134 -10.98 -18.62 9.77
C GLU A 134 -10.48 -17.91 8.50
N SER A 135 -11.38 -17.50 7.62
CA SER A 135 -11.04 -16.67 6.47
C SER A 135 -10.58 -15.30 6.91
N PHE A 136 -9.67 -14.68 6.15
CA PHE A 136 -9.37 -13.26 6.32
C PHE A 136 -10.60 -12.41 6.02
N ARG A 137 -10.70 -11.26 6.68
CA ARG A 137 -11.83 -10.33 6.50
C ARG A 137 -11.77 -9.56 5.20
N GLY A 138 -10.57 -9.33 4.70
CA GLY A 138 -10.25 -8.61 3.48
C GLY A 138 -8.90 -7.93 3.62
N MET A 139 -7.87 -8.58 3.10
CA MET A 139 -6.50 -8.04 3.18
C MET A 139 -6.38 -6.74 2.38
N ASN A 140 -5.58 -5.80 2.90
CA ASN A 140 -5.42 -4.50 2.27
C ASN A 140 -3.97 -4.23 1.84
N ASP A 141 -3.02 -4.03 2.75
CA ASP A 141 -1.65 -3.64 2.41
C ASP A 141 -0.60 -4.53 3.07
N LEU A 142 0.65 -4.48 2.58
CA LEU A 142 1.74 -5.29 3.12
C LEU A 142 3.10 -4.59 2.99
N THR A 143 4.01 -4.97 3.89
CA THR A 143 5.42 -4.59 3.84
C THR A 143 6.32 -5.73 4.30
N PHE A 144 7.55 -5.80 3.78
CA PHE A 144 8.56 -6.75 4.22
C PHE A 144 9.52 -6.14 5.22
N ASP A 145 9.90 -6.94 6.21
CA ASP A 145 11.11 -6.70 6.99
C ASP A 145 12.34 -7.31 6.29
N PHE A 146 13.54 -6.91 6.72
CA PHE A 146 14.80 -7.37 6.13
C PHE A 146 15.12 -8.84 6.43
N ASP A 147 14.47 -9.44 7.42
CA ASP A 147 14.53 -10.89 7.70
C ASP A 147 13.61 -11.72 6.77
N GLY A 148 12.84 -11.06 5.89
CA GLY A 148 11.87 -11.68 5.00
C GLY A 148 10.47 -11.87 5.62
N SER A 149 10.27 -11.48 6.87
CA SER A 149 8.92 -11.45 7.46
C SER A 149 8.05 -10.44 6.72
N CYS A 150 6.81 -10.84 6.45
CA CYS A 150 5.80 -10.01 5.80
C CYS A 150 4.77 -9.55 6.84
N TYR A 151 4.63 -8.25 7.00
CA TYR A 151 3.53 -7.65 7.76
C TYR A 151 2.42 -7.25 6.81
N PHE A 152 1.18 -7.58 7.14
CA PHE A 152 0.04 -7.21 6.31
C PHE A 152 -1.20 -6.89 7.15
N THR A 153 -2.06 -6.06 6.61
CA THR A 153 -3.32 -5.65 7.23
C THR A 153 -4.47 -6.49 6.73
N ASP A 154 -5.38 -6.84 7.63
CA ASP A 154 -6.65 -7.51 7.35
C ASP A 154 -7.78 -6.55 7.75
N GLN A 155 -8.20 -5.75 6.78
CA GLN A 155 -9.08 -4.59 6.96
C GLN A 155 -10.55 -5.01 7.05
N GLY A 156 -11.02 -5.76 6.08
CA GLY A 156 -12.44 -6.05 5.92
C GLY A 156 -13.31 -4.78 5.82
N GLN A 157 -14.59 -4.92 6.09
CA GLN A 157 -15.53 -3.80 6.23
C GLN A 157 -15.59 -3.28 7.67
N THR A 158 -14.45 -3.31 8.38
CA THR A 158 -14.34 -2.88 9.76
C THR A 158 -14.33 -1.36 9.90
N GLY A 159 -14.58 -0.87 11.09
CA GLY A 159 -14.63 0.56 11.40
C GLY A 159 -14.78 0.78 12.91
N LEU A 160 -15.07 2.01 13.31
CA LEU A 160 -15.30 2.33 14.74
C LEU A 160 -16.47 1.55 15.35
N HIS A 161 -17.45 1.16 14.55
CA HIS A 161 -18.60 0.34 14.96
C HIS A 161 -18.24 -1.16 15.12
N ASP A 162 -17.21 -1.62 14.42
CA ASP A 162 -16.70 -2.99 14.45
C ASP A 162 -15.16 -2.96 14.30
N PRO A 163 -14.41 -2.66 15.37
CA PRO A 163 -12.96 -2.52 15.31
C PRO A 163 -12.26 -3.88 15.36
N THR A 164 -12.60 -4.79 14.45
CA THR A 164 -12.08 -6.17 14.46
C THR A 164 -11.00 -6.43 13.42
N GLY A 165 -10.52 -5.38 12.72
CA GLY A 165 -9.37 -5.45 11.84
C GLY A 165 -8.09 -5.82 12.58
N ARG A 166 -7.11 -6.36 11.84
CA ARG A 166 -5.87 -6.90 12.42
C ARG A 166 -4.67 -6.55 11.57
N VAL A 167 -3.49 -6.55 12.20
CA VAL A 167 -2.20 -6.67 11.52
C VAL A 167 -1.64 -8.05 11.82
N TYR A 168 -1.20 -8.73 10.78
CA TYR A 168 -0.51 -10.01 10.88
C TYR A 168 0.98 -9.86 10.56
N ARG A 169 1.78 -10.75 11.11
CA ARG A 169 3.13 -11.05 10.67
C ARG A 169 3.19 -12.48 10.18
N PHE A 170 3.65 -12.68 8.96
CA PHE A 170 3.97 -13.97 8.39
C PHE A 170 5.49 -14.12 8.29
N SER A 171 6.06 -15.07 9.00
CA SER A 171 7.49 -15.38 8.96
C SER A 171 7.67 -16.68 8.19
N PRO A 172 8.24 -16.64 6.95
CA PRO A 172 8.43 -17.83 6.14
C PRO A 172 9.40 -18.80 6.82
N SER A 173 9.20 -20.11 6.60
CA SER A 173 10.13 -21.12 7.07
C SER A 173 11.43 -21.11 6.28
N ALA A 174 12.52 -21.57 6.90
CA ALA A 174 13.85 -21.64 6.28
C ALA A 174 13.93 -22.60 5.07
N SER A 175 12.92 -23.44 4.85
CA SER A 175 12.89 -24.47 3.80
C SER A 175 12.57 -23.92 2.39
N GLY A 176 12.32 -22.62 2.27
CA GLY A 176 11.98 -21.99 0.97
C GLY A 176 10.57 -22.31 0.46
N GLU A 177 9.83 -23.14 1.15
CA GLU A 177 8.41 -23.38 0.88
C GLU A 177 7.57 -22.19 1.39
N VAL A 178 6.40 -22.01 0.80
CA VAL A 178 5.43 -20.99 1.22
C VAL A 178 4.70 -21.49 2.49
N SER A 179 5.45 -21.98 3.43
CA SER A 179 5.04 -22.38 4.78
C SER A 179 5.72 -21.46 5.78
N GLY A 180 5.06 -21.15 6.87
CA GLY A 180 5.61 -20.24 7.86
C GLY A 180 4.69 -20.06 9.05
N ARG A 181 5.13 -19.24 9.99
CA ARG A 181 4.37 -18.88 11.19
C ARG A 181 3.56 -17.63 10.93
N LEU A 182 2.26 -17.71 11.17
CA LEU A 182 1.33 -16.58 11.06
C LEU A 182 0.87 -16.13 12.46
N GLU A 183 1.08 -14.87 12.77
CA GLU A 183 0.77 -14.28 14.07
C GLU A 183 -0.06 -13.01 13.91
N VAL A 184 -0.99 -12.79 14.83
CA VAL A 184 -1.63 -11.46 14.99
C VAL A 184 -0.70 -10.62 15.86
N VAL A 185 -0.21 -9.50 15.33
CA VAL A 185 0.67 -8.59 16.07
C VAL A 185 -0.07 -7.39 16.63
N ILE A 186 -1.15 -6.95 15.98
CA ILE A 186 -2.06 -5.92 16.49
C ILE A 186 -3.50 -6.34 16.13
N GLY A 187 -4.39 -6.31 17.10
CA GLY A 187 -5.83 -6.54 16.90
C GLY A 187 -6.65 -5.33 17.35
N GLY A 188 -7.96 -5.39 17.12
CA GLY A 188 -8.86 -4.33 17.58
C GLY A 188 -8.78 -3.04 16.78
N ILE A 189 -8.48 -3.11 15.47
CA ILE A 189 -8.21 -1.94 14.64
C ILE A 189 -9.43 -1.60 13.78
N PRO A 190 -9.94 -0.36 13.85
CA PRO A 190 -11.03 0.07 12.98
C PRO A 190 -10.49 0.42 11.56
N SER A 191 -10.55 -0.55 10.64
CA SER A 191 -10.13 -0.40 9.24
C SER A 191 -8.61 -0.17 9.09
N PRO A 192 -7.74 -1.15 9.43
CA PRO A 192 -6.32 -1.06 9.16
C PRO A 192 -6.08 -1.12 7.65
N ASN A 193 -5.33 -0.15 7.13
CA ASN A 193 -5.04 0.00 5.71
C ASN A 193 -3.51 -0.10 5.49
N GLY A 194 -2.84 0.97 5.11
CA GLY A 194 -1.40 0.95 4.93
C GLY A 194 -0.62 0.45 6.16
N VAL A 195 0.45 -0.27 5.93
CA VAL A 195 1.39 -0.72 6.96
C VAL A 195 2.82 -0.45 6.53
N ALA A 196 3.61 0.14 7.43
CA ALA A 196 5.02 0.42 7.19
C ALA A 196 5.86 0.09 8.44
N LEU A 197 7.13 -0.21 8.21
CA LEU A 197 8.13 -0.28 9.26
C LEU A 197 8.99 0.99 9.19
N ASP A 198 9.34 1.53 10.36
CA ASP A 198 10.26 2.65 10.43
C ASP A 198 11.63 2.27 9.83
N ALA A 199 12.47 3.26 9.50
CA ALA A 199 13.77 3.01 8.87
C ALA A 199 14.69 2.12 9.72
N THR A 200 14.47 2.04 11.04
CA THR A 200 15.23 1.19 11.97
C THR A 200 14.65 -0.22 12.12
N ARG A 201 13.48 -0.50 11.54
CA ARG A 201 12.72 -1.76 11.66
C ARG A 201 12.31 -2.11 13.10
N LYS A 202 12.23 -1.11 13.97
CA LYS A 202 11.86 -1.30 15.40
C LYS A 202 10.48 -0.78 15.74
N VAL A 203 9.81 -0.12 14.80
CA VAL A 203 8.48 0.44 14.99
C VAL A 203 7.61 0.06 13.80
N ILE A 204 6.43 -0.47 14.10
CA ILE A 204 5.37 -0.64 13.10
C ILE A 204 4.44 0.57 13.11
N LEU A 205 4.06 1.00 11.92
CA LEU A 205 3.14 2.10 11.67
C LEU A 205 1.95 1.54 10.89
N VAL A 206 0.74 1.90 11.29
CA VAL A 206 -0.50 1.39 10.68
C VAL A 206 -1.43 2.56 10.40
N ALA A 207 -1.85 2.71 9.16
CA ALA A 207 -2.92 3.62 8.78
C ALA A 207 -4.26 3.04 9.26
N VAL A 208 -4.92 3.75 10.15
CA VAL A 208 -6.22 3.36 10.71
C VAL A 208 -7.27 4.27 10.10
N THR A 209 -7.72 3.91 8.89
CA THR A 209 -8.49 4.78 8.02
C THR A 209 -9.75 5.32 8.69
N ARG A 210 -10.55 4.45 9.32
CA ARG A 210 -11.83 4.88 9.91
C ARG A 210 -11.74 5.57 11.27
N ALA A 211 -10.54 5.58 11.88
CA ALA A 211 -10.24 6.45 13.01
C ALA A 211 -9.55 7.76 12.61
N ASN A 212 -9.26 7.97 11.31
CA ASN A 212 -8.46 9.10 10.83
C ASN A 212 -7.12 9.24 11.56
N GLN A 213 -6.43 8.11 11.79
CA GLN A 213 -5.19 8.08 12.57
C GLN A 213 -4.13 7.21 11.90
N VAL A 214 -2.87 7.53 12.17
CA VAL A 214 -1.78 6.56 12.11
C VAL A 214 -1.49 6.10 13.54
N TRP A 215 -1.46 4.80 13.74
CA TRP A 215 -0.98 4.18 14.97
C TRP A 215 0.46 3.77 14.83
N ARG A 216 1.20 3.80 15.95
CA ARG A 216 2.57 3.29 16.04
C ARG A 216 2.69 2.35 17.23
N GLY A 217 3.51 1.31 17.08
CA GLY A 217 3.86 0.39 18.16
C GLY A 217 5.32 -0.05 18.05
N PRO A 218 6.10 -0.07 19.15
CA PRO A 218 7.42 -0.65 19.16
C PRO A 218 7.34 -2.17 18.94
N ILE A 219 8.24 -2.69 18.11
CA ILE A 219 8.46 -4.12 17.89
C ILE A 219 9.51 -4.56 18.91
N LEU A 220 9.17 -5.52 19.74
CA LEU A 220 10.06 -6.08 20.76
C LEU A 220 11.00 -7.14 20.17
N ALA A 221 12.02 -7.53 20.92
CA ALA A 221 13.02 -8.49 20.46
C ALA A 221 12.45 -9.87 20.10
N ASP A 222 11.32 -10.24 20.67
CA ASP A 222 10.58 -11.48 20.36
C ASP A 222 9.63 -11.32 19.16
N GLY A 223 9.58 -10.12 18.56
CA GLY A 223 8.72 -9.78 17.43
C GLY A 223 7.28 -9.42 17.80
N THR A 224 6.94 -9.40 19.09
CA THR A 224 5.64 -8.87 19.54
C THR A 224 5.60 -7.35 19.46
N VAL A 225 4.41 -6.79 19.38
CA VAL A 225 4.19 -5.34 19.37
C VAL A 225 3.50 -4.92 20.66
N SER A 226 3.98 -3.86 21.30
CA SER A 226 3.44 -3.38 22.55
C SER A 226 3.15 -1.88 22.51
N LYS A 227 2.42 -1.39 23.52
CA LYS A 227 2.18 0.07 23.73
C LYS A 227 1.75 0.80 22.46
N VAL A 228 0.87 0.18 21.68
CA VAL A 228 0.32 0.78 20.46
C VAL A 228 -0.46 2.04 20.83
N GLY A 229 -0.19 3.14 20.14
CA GLY A 229 -0.86 4.41 20.37
C GLY A 229 -0.98 5.24 19.11
N ALA A 230 -1.84 6.26 19.16
CA ALA A 230 -2.00 7.20 18.06
C ALA A 230 -0.71 8.02 17.89
N PHE A 231 -0.14 7.98 16.68
CA PHE A 231 1.02 8.78 16.30
C PHE A 231 0.60 10.10 15.67
N ARG A 232 -0.39 10.04 14.79
CA ARG A 232 -0.96 11.23 14.13
C ARG A 232 -2.45 11.06 13.95
N THR A 233 -3.21 12.14 14.18
CA THR A 233 -4.63 12.24 13.86
C THR A 233 -4.82 13.20 12.70
N PHE A 234 -5.67 12.81 11.74
CA PHE A 234 -6.07 13.58 10.58
C PHE A 234 -7.54 13.99 10.68
N PHE A 235 -8.05 14.53 9.60
CA PHE A 235 -9.45 14.90 9.40
C PHE A 235 -9.86 14.51 7.96
N GLY A 236 -11.13 14.66 7.64
CA GLY A 236 -11.65 14.40 6.30
C GLY A 236 -12.63 13.21 6.27
N ALA A 237 -13.25 13.03 5.10
CA ALA A 237 -14.35 12.07 4.93
C ALA A 237 -13.90 10.61 4.82
N SER A 238 -12.64 10.40 4.38
CA SER A 238 -12.01 9.09 4.41
C SER A 238 -10.97 9.04 5.54
N GLY A 239 -9.72 8.71 5.25
CA GLY A 239 -8.65 8.66 6.24
C GLY A 239 -7.30 8.39 5.60
N PRO A 240 -6.25 8.18 6.41
CA PRO A 240 -4.95 7.73 5.95
C PRO A 240 -5.08 6.38 5.25
N ASP A 241 -4.27 6.21 4.21
CA ASP A 241 -4.30 5.06 3.31
C ASP A 241 -2.91 4.44 3.20
N GLY A 242 -2.34 4.25 2.03
CA GLY A 242 -1.00 3.71 1.87
C GLY A 242 0.10 4.59 2.46
N MET A 243 1.22 3.99 2.83
CA MET A 243 2.32 4.67 3.53
C MET A 243 3.70 4.24 3.02
N ALA A 244 4.67 5.15 3.14
CA ALA A 244 6.09 4.89 2.92
C ALA A 244 6.94 5.60 3.97
N VAL A 245 8.21 5.20 4.10
CA VAL A 245 9.17 5.80 5.04
C VAL A 245 10.42 6.22 4.28
N ASP A 246 11.03 7.32 4.68
CA ASP A 246 12.31 7.79 4.14
C ASP A 246 13.51 7.50 5.05
N VAL A 247 14.71 7.78 4.55
CA VAL A 247 15.96 7.52 5.29
C VAL A 247 16.11 8.37 6.56
N ASP A 248 15.43 9.51 6.64
CA ASP A 248 15.40 10.38 7.83
C ASP A 248 14.28 9.95 8.81
N ASN A 249 13.67 8.79 8.57
CA ASN A 249 12.59 8.23 9.38
C ASN A 249 11.32 9.11 9.40
N ARG A 250 11.08 9.88 8.32
CA ARG A 250 9.81 10.56 8.12
C ARG A 250 8.81 9.60 7.49
N LEU A 251 7.58 9.69 7.94
CA LEU A 251 6.47 8.91 7.44
C LEU A 251 5.73 9.69 6.35
N LEU A 252 5.51 9.06 5.21
CA LEU A 252 4.63 9.55 4.16
C LEU A 252 3.31 8.83 4.24
N VAL A 253 2.21 9.58 4.21
CA VAL A 253 0.86 9.05 4.36
C VAL A 253 -0.02 9.59 3.26
N ALA A 254 -0.45 8.71 2.33
CA ALA A 254 -1.52 9.03 1.40
C ALA A 254 -2.81 9.28 2.16
N HIS A 255 -3.65 10.19 1.67
CA HIS A 255 -4.95 10.45 2.27
C HIS A 255 -6.05 10.44 1.20
N ALA A 256 -6.93 9.44 1.30
CA ALA A 256 -7.88 9.09 0.26
C ALA A 256 -9.06 10.09 0.06
N SER A 257 -8.98 11.29 0.63
CA SER A 257 -10.00 12.34 0.43
C SER A 257 -9.46 13.77 0.52
N LEU A 258 -8.15 13.95 0.72
CA LEU A 258 -7.57 15.29 0.85
C LEU A 258 -6.68 15.70 -0.34
N GLY A 259 -6.60 14.87 -1.37
CA GLY A 259 -5.90 15.18 -2.61
C GLY A 259 -4.39 15.29 -2.45
N GLY A 260 -3.77 14.38 -1.69
CA GLY A 260 -2.33 14.37 -1.53
C GLY A 260 -1.81 13.43 -0.44
N ALA A 261 -0.52 13.56 -0.17
CA ALA A 261 0.18 12.82 0.86
C ALA A 261 0.85 13.77 1.88
N PHE A 262 0.78 13.40 3.14
CA PHE A 262 1.43 14.12 4.24
C PHE A 262 2.84 13.55 4.46
N VAL A 263 3.82 14.43 4.71
CA VAL A 263 5.15 14.07 5.20
C VAL A 263 5.23 14.44 6.67
N ILE A 264 5.47 13.45 7.52
CA ILE A 264 5.38 13.57 8.98
C ILE A 264 6.74 13.21 9.57
N ASP A 265 7.27 14.05 10.43
CA ASP A 265 8.53 13.79 11.11
C ASP A 265 8.40 12.75 12.25
N ALA A 266 9.53 12.36 12.85
CA ALA A 266 9.58 11.38 13.95
C ALA A 266 8.80 11.82 15.22
N ARG A 267 8.43 13.10 15.34
CA ARG A 267 7.64 13.65 16.44
C ARG A 267 6.14 13.67 16.16
N GLY A 268 5.74 13.30 14.92
CA GLY A 268 4.35 13.33 14.49
C GLY A 268 3.90 14.69 13.92
N GLU A 269 4.83 15.62 13.65
CA GLU A 269 4.50 16.90 13.04
C GLU A 269 4.50 16.80 11.51
N VAL A 270 3.50 17.41 10.88
CA VAL A 270 3.44 17.50 9.41
C VAL A 270 4.42 18.55 8.92
N THR A 271 5.41 18.14 8.16
CA THR A 271 6.43 19.05 7.61
C THR A 271 6.10 19.50 6.19
N HIS A 272 5.52 18.60 5.38
CA HIS A 272 5.11 18.91 4.01
C HIS A 272 3.77 18.27 3.69
N PHE A 273 3.10 18.84 2.68
CA PHE A 273 1.95 18.22 2.02
C PHE A 273 2.23 18.15 0.53
N VAL A 274 2.28 16.93 -0.02
CA VAL A 274 2.47 16.69 -1.45
C VAL A 274 1.10 16.72 -2.10
N LYS A 275 0.80 17.80 -2.82
CA LYS A 275 -0.52 18.09 -3.37
C LYS A 275 -0.69 17.47 -4.76
N SER A 276 -1.78 16.73 -4.95
CA SER A 276 -2.20 16.20 -6.25
C SER A 276 -2.61 17.34 -7.20
N PRO A 277 -2.19 17.30 -8.47
CA PRO A 277 -2.70 18.18 -9.52
C PRO A 277 -3.96 17.62 -10.20
N ALA A 278 -4.40 16.43 -9.81
CA ALA A 278 -5.52 15.70 -10.40
C ALA A 278 -6.68 15.54 -9.40
N GLY A 279 -7.17 14.32 -9.19
CA GLY A 279 -8.26 14.06 -8.26
C GLY A 279 -7.85 14.13 -6.78
N SER A 280 -8.83 13.92 -5.92
CA SER A 280 -8.67 13.98 -4.46
C SER A 280 -8.37 12.62 -3.81
N THR A 281 -8.50 11.52 -4.55
CA THR A 281 -8.37 10.17 -4.03
C THR A 281 -6.96 9.65 -4.23
N VAL A 282 -6.00 10.16 -3.43
CA VAL A 282 -4.63 9.63 -3.37
C VAL A 282 -4.61 8.46 -2.41
N THR A 283 -4.39 7.25 -2.95
CA THR A 283 -4.57 6.00 -2.22
C THR A 283 -3.28 5.44 -1.64
N ASN A 284 -2.18 5.48 -2.39
CA ASN A 284 -0.94 4.88 -1.92
C ASN A 284 0.30 5.64 -2.41
N VAL A 285 1.44 5.38 -1.78
CA VAL A 285 2.70 6.05 -2.04
C VAL A 285 3.87 5.07 -2.05
N ALA A 286 4.83 5.28 -2.93
CA ALA A 286 6.10 4.55 -2.94
C ALA A 286 7.23 5.46 -3.38
N TYR A 287 8.40 5.31 -2.78
CA TYR A 287 9.60 5.92 -3.33
C TYR A 287 10.14 5.12 -4.52
N ARG A 288 10.59 5.82 -5.55
CA ARG A 288 11.48 5.21 -6.54
C ARG A 288 12.78 4.83 -5.83
N PRO A 289 13.17 3.55 -5.84
CA PRO A 289 14.33 3.07 -5.07
C PRO A 289 15.61 3.85 -5.34
N GLY A 290 16.33 4.19 -4.26
CA GLY A 290 17.59 4.93 -4.33
C GLY A 290 17.47 6.41 -4.69
N THR A 291 16.25 6.95 -4.74
CA THR A 291 15.98 8.36 -5.08
C THR A 291 15.09 9.05 -4.05
N SER A 292 14.96 10.36 -4.18
CA SER A 292 13.99 11.18 -3.44
C SER A 292 12.65 11.35 -4.16
N THR A 293 12.46 10.70 -5.29
CA THR A 293 11.21 10.80 -6.06
C THR A 293 10.13 9.91 -5.46
N LEU A 294 9.08 10.53 -4.98
CA LEU A 294 7.84 9.88 -4.55
C LEU A 294 6.93 9.63 -5.74
N VAL A 295 6.34 8.44 -5.80
CA VAL A 295 5.25 8.10 -6.71
C VAL A 295 3.99 7.90 -5.89
N MET A 296 2.85 8.38 -6.38
CA MET A 296 1.54 8.25 -5.74
C MET A 296 0.52 7.70 -6.72
N THR A 297 -0.33 6.79 -6.29
CA THR A 297 -1.53 6.37 -7.02
C THR A 297 -2.66 7.33 -6.72
N GLU A 298 -3.30 7.85 -7.77
CA GLU A 298 -4.48 8.69 -7.68
C GLU A 298 -5.62 8.01 -8.44
N SER A 299 -6.64 7.58 -7.70
CA SER A 299 -7.61 6.59 -8.16
C SER A 299 -8.91 7.17 -8.69
N GLU A 300 -9.11 8.49 -8.58
CA GLU A 300 -10.27 9.17 -9.16
C GLU A 300 -10.10 9.37 -10.68
N THR A 301 -8.88 9.69 -11.10
CA THR A 301 -8.56 9.91 -12.52
C THR A 301 -7.73 8.79 -13.15
N GLY A 302 -7.37 7.75 -12.38
CA GLY A 302 -6.50 6.65 -12.84
C GLY A 302 -5.08 7.13 -13.14
N SER A 303 -4.56 8.06 -12.34
CA SER A 303 -3.24 8.68 -12.56
C SER A 303 -2.18 8.10 -11.64
N ILE A 304 -0.95 8.03 -12.16
CA ILE A 304 0.27 7.93 -11.36
C ILE A 304 0.86 9.35 -11.28
N LEU A 305 1.05 9.83 -10.07
CA LEU A 305 1.65 11.13 -9.80
C LEU A 305 3.08 10.95 -9.31
N GLU A 306 3.92 11.98 -9.48
CA GLU A 306 5.25 11.98 -8.89
C GLU A 306 5.61 13.36 -8.32
N ALA A 307 6.49 13.37 -7.32
CA ALA A 307 7.06 14.58 -6.72
C ALA A 307 8.45 14.29 -6.16
N ASP A 308 9.33 15.29 -6.18
CA ASP A 308 10.65 15.18 -5.56
C ASP A 308 10.59 15.70 -4.11
N LEU A 309 11.09 14.88 -3.18
CA LEU A 309 11.07 15.13 -1.75
C LEU A 309 12.47 15.48 -1.22
N PRO A 310 12.55 16.06 0.00
CA PRO A 310 13.85 16.45 0.58
C PRO A 310 14.78 15.29 0.93
N ALA A 311 14.28 14.06 1.05
CA ALA A 311 15.09 12.88 1.35
C ALA A 311 14.73 11.68 0.50
N GLN A 312 15.64 10.73 0.41
CA GLN A 312 15.46 9.47 -0.30
C GLN A 312 14.54 8.52 0.48
N GLY A 313 13.87 7.63 -0.25
CA GLY A 313 13.13 6.54 0.36
C GLY A 313 14.03 5.60 1.17
N ALA A 314 13.51 5.05 2.25
CA ALA A 314 14.20 4.02 3.03
C ALA A 314 14.46 2.77 2.15
N PRO A 315 15.54 2.02 2.40
CA PRO A 315 15.83 0.81 1.65
C PRO A 315 14.68 -0.21 1.70
N LEU A 316 14.39 -0.81 0.56
CA LEU A 316 13.36 -1.84 0.42
C LEU A 316 14.00 -3.24 0.48
N TYR A 317 13.25 -4.22 1.02
CA TYR A 317 13.68 -5.62 1.05
C TYR A 317 13.97 -6.18 -0.34
N SER A 318 13.21 -5.76 -1.35
CA SER A 318 13.42 -6.16 -2.75
C SER A 318 14.75 -5.70 -3.35
N HIS A 319 15.41 -4.72 -2.75
CA HIS A 319 16.64 -4.09 -3.25
C HIS A 319 17.86 -4.40 -2.38
N GLN A 320 17.74 -5.39 -1.52
CA GLN A 320 18.81 -5.91 -0.66
C GLN A 320 19.66 -6.97 -1.37
#